data_7f109a7c08d0ce0b202e00b6934a511c
#
_entry.id   7f109a7c08d0ce0b202e00b6934a511c
#
_cell.length_a   1.000
_cell.length_b   1.000
_cell.length_c   1.000
_cell.angle_alpha   90.00
_cell.angle_beta   90.00
_cell.angle_gamma   90.00
#
_symmetry.space_group_name_H-M   'P 1'
#
loop_
_entity.id
_entity.type
_entity.pdbx_description
1 polymer ?
#
loop_
_entity_poly.entity_id
_entity_poly.type
_entity_poly.pdbx_seq_one_letter_code
_entity_poly.pdbx_strand_id
1 'polypeptide(L)' 'MEIVIRSMGDRTAIEIDGEEIKNATMVNFIAAVHSGTQCVFEQLVTDADGRPVIEDDDIKREIHRVDFIRGEIV' A
#
# COMPACT_ATOMS: atom_id res chain seq x y z
N MET A 1 -8.29 -4.41 -12.13
CA MET A 1 -7.09 -4.03 -11.34
C MET A 1 -6.38 -5.28 -10.86
N GLU A 2 -5.10 -5.36 -11.15
CA GLU A 2 -4.26 -6.47 -10.69
C GLU A 2 -3.36 -6.03 -9.54
N ILE A 3 -3.29 -6.85 -8.50
CA ILE A 3 -2.40 -6.62 -7.37
C ILE A 3 -1.43 -7.78 -7.28
N VAL A 4 -0.14 -7.46 -7.18
CA VAL A 4 0.93 -8.44 -6.96
C VAL A 4 1.62 -8.09 -5.66
N ILE A 5 1.68 -9.05 -4.75
CA ILE A 5 2.40 -8.91 -3.48
C ILE A 5 3.53 -9.93 -3.48
N ARG A 6 4.76 -9.45 -3.30
CA ARG A 6 5.94 -10.31 -3.19
C ARG A 6 6.51 -10.20 -1.78
N SER A 7 6.66 -11.32 -1.12
CA SER A 7 7.32 -11.37 0.17
C SER A 7 8.57 -12.24 0.06
N MET A 8 9.70 -11.67 0.42
CA MET A 8 11.02 -12.31 0.30
C MET A 8 11.73 -12.27 1.66
N GLY A 9 11.08 -12.85 2.66
CA GLY A 9 11.62 -12.84 4.02
C GLY A 9 11.48 -11.48 4.69
N ASP A 10 12.54 -10.69 4.67
CA ASP A 10 12.57 -9.36 5.29
C ASP A 10 12.03 -8.24 4.41
N ARG A 11 11.67 -8.55 3.17
CA ARG A 11 11.18 -7.58 2.21
C ARG A 11 9.81 -7.96 1.68
N THR A 12 8.93 -6.96 1.61
CA THR A 12 7.63 -7.10 0.98
C THR A 12 7.43 -5.94 0.02
N ALA A 13 6.99 -6.25 -1.20
CA ALA A 13 6.67 -5.27 -2.22
C ALA A 13 5.23 -5.46 -2.67
N ILE A 14 4.57 -4.36 -3.00
CA ILE A 14 3.23 -4.38 -3.59
C ILE A 14 3.27 -3.64 -4.92
N GLU A 15 2.67 -4.26 -5.95
CA GLU A 15 2.45 -3.64 -7.25
C GLU A 15 0.96 -3.58 -7.54
N ILE A 16 0.52 -2.46 -8.10
CA ILE A 16 -0.85 -2.27 -8.55
C ILE A 16 -0.80 -1.92 -10.03
N ASP A 17 -1.41 -2.76 -10.85
CA ASP A 17 -1.42 -2.63 -12.31
C ASP A 17 -0.01 -2.46 -12.91
N GLY A 18 0.94 -3.20 -12.38
CA GLY A 18 2.32 -3.19 -12.85
C GLY A 18 3.20 -2.10 -12.24
N GLU A 19 2.65 -1.22 -11.43
CA GLU A 19 3.44 -0.16 -10.77
C GLU A 19 3.71 -0.52 -9.32
N GLU A 20 4.96 -0.51 -8.93
CA GLU A 20 5.35 -0.72 -7.54
C GLU A 20 4.98 0.51 -6.70
N ILE A 21 4.32 0.25 -5.56
CA ILE A 21 4.02 1.29 -4.59
C ILE A 21 5.27 1.52 -3.75
N LYS A 22 5.87 2.70 -3.88
CA LYS A 22 7.07 3.06 -3.14
C LYS A 22 6.76 3.41 -1.70
N ASN A 23 7.68 3.09 -0.81
CA ASN A 23 7.58 3.45 0.61
C ASN A 23 6.40 2.81 1.33
N ALA A 24 5.91 1.69 0.84
CA ALA A 24 4.89 0.92 1.54
C ALA A 24 5.52 0.28 2.79
N THR A 25 4.86 0.45 3.93
CA THR A 25 5.34 -0.05 5.22
C THR A 25 4.49 -1.20 5.75
N MET A 26 3.28 -1.37 5.20
CA MET A 26 2.38 -2.43 5.60
C MET A 26 1.44 -2.75 4.43
N VAL A 27 1.15 -4.01 4.23
CA VAL A 27 0.12 -4.46 3.31
C VAL A 27 -0.76 -5.46 4.03
N ASN A 28 -2.07 -5.24 3.97
CA ASN A 28 -3.06 -6.17 4.48
C ASN A 28 -3.94 -6.58 3.31
N PHE A 29 -3.84 -7.83 2.90
CA PHE A 29 -4.58 -8.38 1.78
C PHE A 29 -5.41 -9.57 2.25
N ILE A 30 -6.71 -9.52 2.00
CA ILE A 30 -7.65 -10.58 2.35
C ILE A 30 -8.43 -10.95 1.09
N ALA A 31 -8.33 -12.21 0.69
CA ALA A 31 -9.12 -12.75 -0.40
C ALA A 31 -10.08 -13.79 0.15
N ALA A 32 -11.37 -13.53 0.03
CA ALA A 32 -12.41 -14.44 0.46
C ALA A 32 -13.29 -14.80 -0.74
N VAL A 33 -13.51 -16.11 -0.93
CA VAL A 33 -14.18 -16.63 -2.13
C VAL A 33 -15.60 -16.09 -2.30
N HIS A 34 -16.30 -15.86 -1.20
CA HIS A 34 -17.69 -15.42 -1.24
C HIS A 34 -17.94 -13.99 -0.77
N SER A 35 -16.95 -13.35 -0.13
CA SER A 35 -17.13 -12.00 0.40
C SER A 35 -16.25 -10.95 -0.27
N GLY A 36 -15.51 -11.34 -1.31
CA GLY A 36 -14.70 -10.44 -2.09
C GLY A 36 -13.28 -10.26 -1.54
N THR A 37 -12.57 -9.35 -2.16
CA THR A 37 -11.17 -9.07 -1.87
C THR A 37 -11.03 -7.71 -1.23
N GLN A 38 -10.20 -7.62 -0.20
CA GLN A 38 -9.86 -6.37 0.47
C GLN A 38 -8.36 -6.18 0.45
N CYS A 39 -7.92 -4.97 0.16
CA CYS A 39 -6.51 -4.62 0.21
C CYS A 39 -6.36 -3.23 0.80
N VAL A 40 -5.57 -3.14 1.87
CA VAL A 40 -5.22 -1.88 2.52
C VAL A 40 -3.70 -1.84 2.63
N PHE A 41 -3.10 -0.73 2.32
CA PHE A 41 -1.66 -0.56 2.52
C PHE A 41 -1.36 0.77 3.19
N GLU A 42 -0.27 0.78 3.93
CA GLU A 42 0.26 1.96 4.58
C GLU A 42 1.51 2.42 3.83
N GLN A 43 1.62 3.71 3.63
CA GLN A 43 2.71 4.31 2.89
C GLN A 43 3.29 5.48 3.67
N LEU A 44 4.62 5.59 3.69
CA LEU A 44 5.28 6.76 4.24
C LEU A 44 5.03 7.97 3.36
N VAL A 45 4.72 9.11 3.98
CA VAL A 45 4.64 10.38 3.27
C VAL A 45 6.05 10.95 3.16
N THR A 46 6.45 11.30 1.95
CA THR A 46 7.76 11.88 1.68
C THR A 46 7.62 13.28 1.10
N ASP A 47 8.63 14.10 1.34
CA ASP A 47 8.71 15.43 0.76
C ASP A 47 9.27 15.38 -0.68
N ALA A 48 9.49 16.55 -1.29
CA ALA A 48 9.99 16.65 -2.66
C ALA A 48 11.39 16.03 -2.83
N ASP A 49 12.17 15.93 -1.77
CA ASP A 49 13.51 15.33 -1.78
C ASP A 49 13.51 13.84 -1.47
N GLY A 50 12.32 13.25 -1.28
CA GLY A 50 12.18 11.83 -0.96
C GLY A 50 12.45 11.50 0.51
N ARG A 51 12.49 12.49 1.38
CA ARG A 51 12.70 12.29 2.82
C ARG A 51 11.37 12.12 3.54
N PRO A 52 11.31 11.25 4.57
CA PRO A 52 10.10 11.13 5.36
C PRO A 52 9.69 12.46 6.00
N VAL A 53 8.39 12.76 5.96
CA VAL A 53 7.83 13.92 6.63
C VAL A 53 7.63 13.59 8.11
N ILE A 54 8.09 14.48 8.99
CA ILE A 54 7.92 14.34 10.43
C ILE A 54 6.80 15.29 10.86
N GLU A 55 5.83 14.75 11.58
CA GLU A 55 4.70 15.50 12.11
C GLU A 55 4.43 15.02 13.54
N ASP A 56 4.32 15.95 14.47
CA ASP A 56 4.11 15.66 15.90
C ASP A 56 5.16 14.67 16.47
N ASP A 57 6.42 14.87 16.13
CA ASP A 57 7.57 14.03 16.54
C ASP A 57 7.51 12.59 16.04
N ASP A 58 6.67 12.31 15.04
CA ASP A 58 6.57 10.97 14.43
C ASP A 58 6.59 11.06 12.91
N ILE A 59 6.95 9.95 12.28
CA ILE A 59 6.95 9.85 10.81
C ILE A 59 5.50 9.80 10.33
N LYS A 60 5.16 10.66 9.39
CA LYS A 60 3.82 10.71 8.82
C LYS A 60 3.58 9.52 7.89
N ARG A 61 2.43 8.88 8.06
CA ARG A 61 1.99 7.74 7.23
C ARG A 61 0.59 7.99 6.73
N GLU A 62 0.28 7.43 5.57
CA GLU A 62 -1.06 7.44 5.01
C GLU A 62 -1.54 6.02 4.78
N ILE A 63 -2.81 5.78 5.05
CA ILE A 63 -3.45 4.49 4.80
C ILE A 63 -4.32 4.62 3.56
N HIS A 64 -4.12 3.72 2.60
CA HIS A 64 -4.85 3.67 1.36
C HIS A 64 -5.61 2.35 1.26
N ARG A 65 -6.81 2.42 0.70
CA ARG A 65 -7.63 1.25 0.41
C ARG A 65 -7.79 1.10 -1.09
N VAL A 66 -7.74 -0.12 -1.56
CA VAL A 66 -8.03 -0.41 -2.96
C VAL A 66 -9.53 -0.67 -3.11
N ASP A 67 -10.17 0.09 -3.99
CA ASP A 67 -11.56 -0.12 -4.37
C ASP A 67 -11.58 -0.96 -5.64
N PHE A 68 -11.84 -2.27 -5.49
CA PHE A 68 -11.86 -3.21 -6.62
C PHE A 68 -13.09 -3.02 -7.52
N ILE A 69 -14.15 -2.44 -7.01
CA ILE A 69 -15.37 -2.20 -7.80
C ILE A 69 -15.14 -1.05 -8.77
N ARG A 70 -14.53 0.04 -8.30
CA ARG A 70 -14.22 1.21 -9.11
C ARG A 70 -12.87 1.11 -9.81
N GLY A 71 -12.01 0.19 -9.38
CA GLY A 71 -10.67 0.06 -9.90
C GLY A 71 -9.76 1.24 -9.55
N GLU A 72 -9.89 1.78 -8.34
CA GLU A 72 -9.11 2.95 -7.91
C GLU A 72 -8.60 2.79 -6.47
N ILE A 73 -7.60 3.61 -6.13
CA ILE A 73 -7.05 3.70 -4.78
C ILE A 73 -7.70 4.90 -4.08
N VAL A 74 -8.21 4.66 -2.90
CA VAL A 74 -8.94 5.67 -2.12
C VAL A 74 -8.09 6.19 -0.98
#